data_3fbee78d813353763d20b32dea516ad0
#
_entry.id   3fbee78d813353763d20b32dea516ad0
#
_cell.length_a   1.000
_cell.length_b   1.000
_cell.length_c   1.000
_cell.angle_alpha   90.00
_cell.angle_beta   90.00
_cell.angle_gamma   90.00
#
_symmetry.space_group_name_H-M   'P 1'
#
loop_
_entity.id
_entity.type
_entity.pdbx_description
1 polymer ?
#
loop_
_entity_poly.entity_id
_entity_poly.type
_entity_poly.pdbx_seq_one_letter_code
_entity_poly.pdbx_strand_id
1 'polypeptide(L)'
;MRSTKKALILTADQFEDMELFYPLFRLMEAGWEVDVAAPTMKEISGEHGYTLNPSLTIEEADPNKYQALIIPGGFPDGAPATVRKIKKAQHITKSFFASNKIVASICHGPWTLASSDVVKNRHLTSFWHDGVPEEIKAAGGIWEDKEVVVDGNLITSRWPMDLPAFMRETMKKLAT
;
A
#
# COMPACT_ATOMS: atom_id res chain seq x y z
N MET A 1 -14.70 -24.41 6.22
CA MET A 1 -15.00 -23.08 5.61
C MET A 1 -13.75 -22.61 4.91
N ARG A 2 -13.77 -22.30 3.61
CA ARG A 2 -12.65 -21.64 2.96
C ARG A 2 -12.53 -20.23 3.59
N SER A 3 -11.39 -19.92 4.18
CA SER A 3 -11.08 -18.54 4.59
C SER A 3 -11.29 -17.64 3.38
N THR A 4 -12.18 -16.66 3.48
CA THR A 4 -12.39 -15.67 2.42
C THR A 4 -11.09 -14.89 2.25
N LYS A 5 -10.50 -14.94 1.05
CA LYS A 5 -9.31 -14.15 0.70
C LYS A 5 -9.72 -12.69 0.67
N LYS A 6 -9.23 -11.89 1.62
CA LYS A 6 -9.62 -10.49 1.72
C LYS A 6 -8.42 -9.58 1.83
N ALA A 7 -8.37 -8.54 0.99
CA ALA A 7 -7.32 -7.53 0.96
C ALA A 7 -7.87 -6.16 1.35
N LEU A 8 -7.01 -5.33 1.94
CA LEU A 8 -7.27 -3.93 2.26
C LEU A 8 -6.37 -3.03 1.43
N ILE A 9 -6.95 -2.00 0.83
CA ILE A 9 -6.21 -0.89 0.22
C ILE A 9 -6.38 0.33 1.11
N LEU A 10 -5.27 0.93 1.57
CA LEU A 10 -5.29 2.20 2.30
C LEU A 10 -4.96 3.35 1.35
N THR A 11 -5.87 4.30 1.21
CA THR A 11 -5.68 5.46 0.35
C THR A 11 -6.43 6.68 0.86
N ALA A 12 -6.40 7.77 0.10
CA ALA A 12 -7.15 9.01 0.34
C ALA A 12 -7.38 9.71 -1.01
N ASP A 13 -7.91 10.92 -0.98
CA ASP A 13 -8.05 11.76 -2.17
C ASP A 13 -6.68 12.07 -2.81
N GLN A 14 -6.64 12.27 -4.13
CA GLN A 14 -5.42 12.47 -4.93
C GLN A 14 -4.47 11.25 -4.91
N PHE A 15 -5.05 10.06 -5.03
CA PHE A 15 -4.28 8.82 -5.23
C PHE A 15 -3.81 8.71 -6.70
N GLU A 16 -2.77 7.92 -6.95
CA GLU A 16 -2.39 7.57 -8.32
C GLU A 16 -3.33 6.49 -8.86
N ASP A 17 -4.02 6.79 -9.96
CA ASP A 17 -5.15 5.99 -10.49
C ASP A 17 -4.74 4.56 -10.80
N MET A 18 -3.64 4.35 -11.52
CA MET A 18 -3.20 3.00 -11.90
C MET A 18 -2.72 2.19 -10.69
N GLU A 19 -2.09 2.84 -9.71
CA GLU A 19 -1.57 2.19 -8.51
C GLU A 19 -2.68 1.72 -7.56
N LEU A 20 -3.87 2.29 -7.68
CA LEU A 20 -5.06 1.82 -6.98
C LEU A 20 -5.83 0.80 -7.82
N PHE A 21 -6.22 1.16 -9.04
CA PHE A 21 -7.15 0.34 -9.83
C PHE A 21 -6.53 -0.95 -10.37
N TYR A 22 -5.25 -0.94 -10.76
CA TYR A 22 -4.62 -2.16 -11.24
C TYR A 22 -4.50 -3.24 -10.14
N PRO A 23 -3.98 -2.94 -8.93
CA PRO A 23 -4.00 -3.91 -7.83
C PRO A 23 -5.42 -4.34 -7.43
N LEU A 24 -6.37 -3.40 -7.36
CA LEU A 24 -7.77 -3.69 -7.05
C LEU A 24 -8.34 -4.76 -7.99
N PHE A 25 -8.30 -4.50 -9.30
CA PHE A 25 -8.87 -5.43 -10.28
C PHE A 25 -8.08 -6.73 -10.40
N ARG A 26 -6.75 -6.68 -10.26
CA ARG A 26 -5.90 -7.87 -10.30
C ARG A 26 -6.17 -8.83 -9.14
N LEU A 27 -6.44 -8.29 -7.96
CA LEU A 27 -6.86 -9.08 -6.79
C LEU A 27 -8.27 -9.64 -6.98
N MET A 28 -9.22 -8.82 -7.45
CA MET A 28 -10.59 -9.26 -7.73
C MET A 28 -10.63 -10.38 -8.78
N GLU A 29 -9.86 -10.26 -9.87
CA GLU A 29 -9.69 -11.30 -10.89
C GLU A 29 -9.21 -12.63 -10.29
N ALA A 30 -8.35 -12.57 -9.28
CA ALA A 30 -7.83 -13.73 -8.56
C ALA A 30 -8.77 -14.26 -7.45
N GLY A 31 -9.99 -13.73 -7.37
CA GLY A 31 -11.03 -14.17 -6.42
C GLY A 31 -10.87 -13.63 -5.01
N TRP A 32 -10.18 -12.50 -4.83
CA TRP A 32 -10.09 -11.79 -3.56
C TRP A 32 -11.25 -10.81 -3.39
N GLU A 33 -11.79 -10.72 -2.20
CA GLU A 33 -12.57 -9.55 -1.77
C GLU A 33 -11.58 -8.42 -1.47
N VAL A 34 -11.88 -7.21 -1.93
CA VAL A 34 -11.01 -6.06 -1.73
C VAL A 34 -11.82 -4.90 -1.17
N ASP A 35 -11.43 -4.44 0.01
CA ASP A 35 -11.95 -3.20 0.58
C ASP A 35 -10.97 -2.06 0.35
N VAL A 36 -11.49 -0.91 -0.02
CA VAL A 36 -10.74 0.34 -0.11
C VAL A 36 -11.13 1.23 1.07
N ALA A 37 -10.19 1.52 1.95
CA ALA A 37 -10.38 2.38 3.11
C ALA A 37 -9.77 3.76 2.88
N ALA A 38 -10.55 4.80 3.14
CA ALA A 38 -10.16 6.20 3.06
C ALA A 38 -10.50 6.94 4.37
N PRO A 39 -10.03 8.19 4.56
CA PRO A 39 -10.33 8.95 5.79
C PRO A 39 -11.81 9.14 6.07
N THR A 40 -12.64 9.23 5.03
CA THR A 40 -14.10 9.38 5.11
C THR A 40 -14.78 8.51 4.04
N MET A 41 -16.11 8.39 4.11
CA MET A 41 -16.93 7.69 3.11
C MET A 41 -17.28 8.55 1.88
N LYS A 42 -16.74 9.77 1.78
CA LYS A 42 -16.92 10.60 0.59
C LYS A 42 -16.17 10.00 -0.59
N GLU A 43 -16.71 10.20 -1.79
CA GLU A 43 -16.01 9.88 -3.03
C GLU A 43 -14.63 10.53 -3.03
N ILE A 44 -13.62 9.79 -3.43
CA ILE A 44 -12.23 10.22 -3.61
C ILE A 44 -11.86 10.19 -5.08
N SER A 45 -10.98 11.09 -5.49
CA SER A 45 -10.49 11.22 -6.87
C SER A 45 -9.03 10.88 -6.97
N GLY A 46 -8.66 10.20 -8.05
CA GLY A 46 -7.27 10.04 -8.44
C GLY A 46 -6.72 11.28 -9.14
N GLU A 47 -5.40 11.31 -9.33
CA GLU A 47 -4.67 12.38 -10.01
C GLU A 47 -5.14 12.58 -11.46
N HIS A 48 -5.60 11.52 -12.11
CA HIS A 48 -6.02 11.52 -13.51
C HIS A 48 -7.54 11.54 -13.67
N GLY A 49 -8.28 11.75 -12.57
CA GLY A 49 -9.70 12.03 -12.58
C GLY A 49 -10.62 10.81 -12.47
N TYR A 50 -10.12 9.60 -12.29
CA TYR A 50 -10.97 8.48 -11.90
C TYR A 50 -11.41 8.61 -10.47
N THR A 51 -12.66 8.26 -10.19
CA THR A 51 -13.24 8.37 -8.86
C THR A 51 -13.63 7.02 -8.28
N LEU A 52 -13.67 6.94 -6.95
CA LEU A 52 -14.06 5.76 -6.21
C LEU A 52 -14.80 6.15 -4.92
N ASN A 53 -15.84 5.40 -4.60
CA ASN A 53 -16.44 5.45 -3.27
C ASN A 53 -15.73 4.42 -2.37
N PRO A 54 -15.15 4.84 -1.23
CA PRO A 54 -14.53 3.91 -0.29
C PRO A 54 -15.52 2.87 0.24
N SER A 55 -15.01 1.66 0.56
CA SER A 55 -15.81 0.58 1.16
C SER A 55 -16.08 0.82 2.65
N LEU A 56 -15.12 1.48 3.32
CA LEU A 56 -15.16 1.80 4.75
C LEU A 56 -14.19 2.95 5.05
N THR A 57 -14.30 3.51 6.23
CA THR A 57 -13.29 4.46 6.72
C THR A 57 -12.04 3.74 7.24
N ILE A 58 -10.88 4.41 7.21
CA ILE A 58 -9.65 3.88 7.82
C ILE A 58 -9.88 3.56 9.30
N GLU A 59 -10.69 4.33 10.00
CA GLU A 59 -10.99 4.15 11.41
C GLU A 59 -11.77 2.87 11.70
N GLU A 60 -12.66 2.45 10.78
CA GLU A 60 -13.44 1.21 10.89
C GLU A 60 -12.67 -0.04 10.48
N ALA A 61 -11.53 0.11 9.79
CA ALA A 61 -10.77 -1.02 9.29
C ALA A 61 -10.14 -1.86 10.42
N ASP A 62 -10.50 -3.13 10.46
CA ASP A 62 -9.93 -4.11 11.38
C ASP A 62 -8.88 -4.97 10.64
N PRO A 63 -7.56 -4.82 10.96
CA PRO A 63 -6.51 -5.54 10.27
C PRO A 63 -6.61 -7.07 10.38
N ASN A 64 -7.36 -7.59 11.37
CA ASN A 64 -7.53 -9.02 11.55
C ASN A 64 -8.39 -9.67 10.45
N LYS A 65 -9.22 -8.90 9.79
CA LYS A 65 -10.12 -9.36 8.72
C LYS A 65 -9.42 -9.57 7.36
N TYR A 66 -8.19 -9.11 7.21
CA TYR A 66 -7.49 -9.09 5.92
C TYR A 66 -6.20 -9.91 5.96
N GLN A 67 -5.80 -10.46 4.82
CA GLN A 67 -4.57 -11.22 4.61
C GLN A 67 -3.51 -10.43 3.85
N ALA A 68 -3.92 -9.38 3.13
CA ALA A 68 -3.03 -8.50 2.38
C ALA A 68 -3.39 -7.02 2.59
N LEU A 69 -2.35 -6.18 2.61
CA LEU A 69 -2.44 -4.73 2.65
C LEU A 69 -1.75 -4.16 1.42
N ILE A 70 -2.45 -3.29 0.69
CA ILE A 70 -1.90 -2.54 -0.43
C ILE A 70 -1.90 -1.05 -0.06
N ILE A 71 -0.79 -0.38 -0.31
CA ILE A 71 -0.65 1.06 -0.07
C ILE A 71 -0.15 1.72 -1.36
N PRO A 72 -1.05 2.24 -2.19
CA PRO A 72 -0.69 2.99 -3.39
C PRO A 72 -0.07 4.35 -3.06
N GLY A 73 0.50 4.97 -4.06
CA GLY A 73 0.97 6.34 -4.01
C GLY A 73 -0.09 7.35 -4.43
N GLY A 74 0.38 8.45 -4.99
CA GLY A 74 -0.40 9.59 -5.41
C GLY A 74 0.43 10.86 -5.35
N PHE A 75 -0.18 12.01 -5.53
CA PHE A 75 0.51 13.28 -5.36
C PHE A 75 1.19 13.37 -3.98
N PRO A 76 2.39 13.95 -3.91
CA PRO A 76 3.15 14.02 -2.65
C PRO A 76 2.38 14.66 -1.50
N ASP A 77 1.52 15.65 -1.77
CA ASP A 77 0.66 16.32 -0.79
C ASP A 77 -0.78 15.76 -0.74
N GLY A 78 -1.10 14.76 -1.55
CA GLY A 78 -2.39 14.08 -1.64
C GLY A 78 -2.52 12.87 -0.71
N ALA A 79 -2.93 11.72 -1.30
CA ALA A 79 -3.18 10.47 -0.58
C ALA A 79 -2.00 10.02 0.30
N PRO A 80 -0.73 9.98 -0.20
CA PRO A 80 0.39 9.54 0.62
C PRO A 80 0.63 10.41 1.86
N ALA A 81 0.58 11.76 1.70
CA ALA A 81 0.74 12.67 2.81
C ALA A 81 -0.39 12.59 3.84
N THR A 82 -1.59 12.25 3.39
CA THR A 82 -2.76 12.10 4.24
C THR A 82 -2.70 10.80 5.02
N VAL A 83 -2.54 9.67 4.34
CA VAL A 83 -2.57 8.32 4.95
C VAL A 83 -1.46 8.16 5.98
N ARG A 84 -0.22 8.60 5.67
CA ARG A 84 0.93 8.47 6.56
C ARG A 84 0.75 9.15 7.92
N LYS A 85 -0.09 10.19 8.00
CA LYS A 85 -0.35 10.96 9.24
C LYS A 85 -1.45 10.35 10.11
N ILE A 86 -2.28 9.47 9.57
CA ILE A 86 -3.39 8.86 10.28
C ILE A 86 -2.87 7.77 11.21
N LYS A 87 -3.02 7.95 12.52
CA LYS A 87 -2.53 7.01 13.54
C LYS A 87 -3.11 5.61 13.37
N LYS A 88 -4.38 5.51 12.97
CA LYS A 88 -5.03 4.23 12.68
C LYS A 88 -4.40 3.52 11.47
N ALA A 89 -4.05 4.26 10.40
CA ALA A 89 -3.35 3.67 9.24
C ALA A 89 -1.97 3.14 9.63
N GLN A 90 -1.22 3.88 10.46
CA GLN A 90 0.05 3.41 11.02
C GLN A 90 -0.13 2.15 11.88
N HIS A 91 -1.16 2.11 12.72
CA HIS A 91 -1.48 0.94 13.54
C HIS A 91 -1.84 -0.28 12.68
N ILE A 92 -2.69 -0.10 11.65
CA ILE A 92 -3.02 -1.16 10.69
C ILE A 92 -1.74 -1.69 10.05
N THR A 93 -0.89 -0.82 9.53
CA THR A 93 0.39 -1.19 8.90
C THR A 93 1.26 -2.02 9.85
N LYS A 94 1.46 -1.55 11.08
CA LYS A 94 2.21 -2.29 12.11
C LYS A 94 1.62 -3.68 12.39
N SER A 95 0.29 -3.78 12.44
CA SER A 95 -0.40 -5.05 12.72
C SER A 95 -0.17 -6.08 11.62
N PHE A 96 -0.10 -5.66 10.34
CA PHE A 96 0.22 -6.56 9.23
C PHE A 96 1.65 -7.09 9.33
N PHE A 97 2.63 -6.25 9.67
CA PHE A 97 4.01 -6.68 9.90
C PHE A 97 4.13 -7.62 11.10
N ALA A 98 3.50 -7.28 12.22
CA ALA A 98 3.52 -8.11 13.43
C ALA A 98 2.90 -9.50 13.21
N SER A 99 1.92 -9.60 12.33
CA SER A 99 1.24 -10.86 11.96
C SER A 99 1.86 -11.56 10.75
N ASN A 100 2.98 -11.05 10.23
CA ASN A 100 3.67 -11.54 9.03
C ASN A 100 2.74 -11.67 7.80
N LYS A 101 1.72 -10.80 7.71
CA LYS A 101 0.81 -10.72 6.56
C LYS A 101 1.44 -9.93 5.43
N ILE A 102 1.02 -10.15 4.20
CA ILE A 102 1.57 -9.50 3.01
C ILE A 102 1.26 -8.00 3.04
N VAL A 103 2.30 -7.19 2.82
CA VAL A 103 2.22 -5.74 2.61
C VAL A 103 2.86 -5.40 1.28
N ALA A 104 2.13 -4.74 0.41
CA ALA A 104 2.61 -4.27 -0.88
C ALA A 104 2.41 -2.75 -0.98
N SER A 105 3.48 -2.01 -1.27
CA SER A 105 3.44 -0.55 -1.33
C SER A 105 4.24 -0.02 -2.52
N ILE A 106 3.75 1.03 -3.14
CA ILE A 106 4.33 1.55 -4.38
C ILE A 106 4.42 3.09 -4.35
N CYS A 107 5.39 3.64 -5.09
CA CYS A 107 5.56 5.07 -5.33
C CYS A 107 5.85 5.84 -4.03
N HIS A 108 4.98 6.78 -3.64
CA HIS A 108 5.03 7.50 -2.37
C HIS A 108 4.40 6.70 -1.21
N GLY A 109 3.72 5.58 -1.48
CA GLY A 109 3.11 4.73 -0.45
C GLY A 109 4.08 4.32 0.68
N PRO A 110 5.37 3.98 0.40
CA PRO A 110 6.36 3.66 1.41
C PRO A 110 6.62 4.74 2.47
N TRP A 111 6.21 6.00 2.28
CA TRP A 111 6.17 6.99 3.36
C TRP A 111 5.32 6.51 4.54
N THR A 112 4.21 5.83 4.28
CA THR A 112 3.37 5.24 5.33
C THR A 112 4.12 4.16 6.09
N LEU A 113 4.94 3.35 5.41
CA LEU A 113 5.79 2.34 6.05
C LEU A 113 6.83 2.99 6.97
N ALA A 114 7.54 4.02 6.48
CA ALA A 114 8.53 4.77 7.27
C ALA A 114 7.87 5.43 8.50
N SER A 115 6.69 6.07 8.31
CA SER A 115 5.92 6.70 9.40
C SER A 115 5.33 5.68 10.39
N SER A 116 5.30 4.40 10.01
CA SER A 116 4.84 3.30 10.86
C SER A 116 5.98 2.56 11.56
N ASP A 117 7.22 3.02 11.46
CA ASP A 117 8.41 2.40 12.08
C ASP A 117 8.60 0.90 11.73
N VAL A 118 8.26 0.50 10.50
CA VAL A 118 8.31 -0.93 10.08
C VAL A 118 9.41 -1.21 9.06
N VAL A 119 10.20 -0.21 8.66
CA VAL A 119 11.20 -0.33 7.60
C VAL A 119 12.62 -0.62 8.11
N LYS A 120 12.86 -0.57 9.40
CA LYS A 120 14.22 -0.75 9.98
C LYS A 120 14.80 -2.11 9.58
N ASN A 121 16.00 -2.07 8.98
CA ASN A 121 16.75 -3.23 8.47
C ASN A 121 15.99 -3.98 7.33
N ARG A 122 15.01 -3.35 6.70
CA ARG A 122 14.28 -3.93 5.56
C ARG A 122 14.83 -3.39 4.25
N HIS A 123 14.92 -4.26 3.25
CA HIS A 123 15.16 -3.88 1.87
C HIS A 123 13.86 -3.44 1.21
N LEU A 124 13.85 -2.26 0.59
CA LEU A 124 12.67 -1.74 -0.10
C LEU A 124 13.05 -0.70 -1.16
N THR A 125 12.11 -0.45 -2.04
CA THR A 125 12.17 0.64 -3.02
C THR A 125 10.96 1.56 -2.87
N SER A 126 11.00 2.69 -3.56
CA SER A 126 9.94 3.69 -3.60
C SER A 126 10.13 4.61 -4.80
N PHE A 127 9.24 5.56 -4.99
CA PHE A 127 9.52 6.72 -5.85
C PHE A 127 10.84 7.36 -5.40
N TRP A 128 11.67 7.78 -6.37
CA TRP A 128 13.07 8.17 -6.13
C TRP A 128 13.28 9.66 -5.90
N HIS A 129 12.18 10.44 -5.86
CA HIS A 129 12.17 11.88 -5.58
C HIS A 129 11.37 12.20 -4.32
N ASP A 130 11.18 13.48 -4.08
CA ASP A 130 10.31 14.05 -3.03
C ASP A 130 10.72 13.67 -1.61
N GLY A 131 11.98 13.26 -1.42
CA GLY A 131 12.52 12.89 -0.11
C GLY A 131 12.10 11.49 0.37
N VAL A 132 11.41 10.67 -0.45
CA VAL A 132 10.96 9.32 -0.04
C VAL A 132 12.15 8.42 0.31
N PRO A 133 13.22 8.31 -0.54
CA PRO A 133 14.39 7.51 -0.19
C PRO A 133 15.10 7.97 1.07
N GLU A 134 15.20 9.28 1.27
CA GLU A 134 15.88 9.88 2.42
C GLU A 134 15.15 9.56 3.72
N GLU A 135 13.81 9.68 3.73
CA GLU A 135 13.01 9.32 4.90
C GLU A 135 13.06 7.82 5.22
N ILE A 136 13.02 6.96 4.20
CA ILE A 136 13.18 5.51 4.37
C ILE A 136 14.54 5.20 5.02
N LYS A 137 15.64 5.79 4.51
CA LYS A 137 16.98 5.61 5.06
C LYS A 137 17.09 6.15 6.47
N ALA A 138 16.51 7.32 6.75
CA ALA A 138 16.47 7.92 8.08
C ALA A 138 15.70 7.04 9.09
N ALA A 139 14.67 6.32 8.63
CA ALA A 139 13.94 5.33 9.43
C ALA A 139 14.65 3.97 9.54
N GLY A 140 15.87 3.84 9.00
CA GLY A 140 16.71 2.64 9.08
C GLY A 140 16.44 1.60 8.00
N GLY A 141 15.71 1.95 6.95
CA GLY A 141 15.46 1.11 5.78
C GLY A 141 16.66 1.07 4.82
N ILE A 142 16.79 0.00 4.08
CA ILE A 142 17.82 -0.20 3.04
C ILE A 142 17.14 0.03 1.68
N TRP A 143 17.25 1.26 1.18
CA TRP A 143 16.60 1.65 -0.05
C TRP A 143 17.40 1.20 -1.29
N GLU A 144 16.70 0.64 -2.28
CA GLU A 144 17.29 0.17 -3.54
C GLU A 144 16.50 0.75 -4.73
N ASP A 145 17.19 1.24 -5.75
CA ASP A 145 16.55 1.65 -7.01
C ASP A 145 16.32 0.42 -7.91
N LYS A 146 15.19 -0.25 -7.70
CA LYS A 146 14.79 -1.42 -8.49
C LYS A 146 13.29 -1.37 -8.80
N GLU A 147 12.88 -1.95 -9.92
CA GLU A 147 11.46 -1.99 -10.31
C GLU A 147 10.58 -2.69 -9.26
N VAL A 148 11.11 -3.69 -8.58
CA VAL A 148 10.47 -4.38 -7.46
C VAL A 148 11.50 -4.88 -6.47
N VAL A 149 11.23 -4.69 -5.19
CA VAL A 149 12.01 -5.28 -4.09
C VAL A 149 11.07 -6.13 -3.24
N VAL A 150 11.49 -7.36 -2.97
CA VAL A 150 10.77 -8.30 -2.10
C VAL A 150 11.63 -8.63 -0.90
N ASP A 151 11.16 -8.29 0.29
CA ASP A 151 11.81 -8.60 1.55
C ASP A 151 10.80 -9.29 2.50
N GLY A 152 10.89 -10.61 2.59
CA GLY A 152 9.96 -11.40 3.38
C GLY A 152 8.51 -11.22 2.94
N ASN A 153 7.71 -10.58 3.78
CA ASN A 153 6.30 -10.26 3.53
C ASN A 153 6.08 -8.88 2.90
N LEU A 154 7.13 -8.10 2.65
CA LEU A 154 7.06 -6.77 2.07
C LEU A 154 7.41 -6.81 0.58
N ILE A 155 6.56 -6.21 -0.26
CA ILE A 155 6.77 -5.99 -1.68
C ILE A 155 6.69 -4.50 -1.96
N THR A 156 7.70 -3.93 -2.61
CA THR A 156 7.69 -2.51 -2.97
C THR A 156 8.10 -2.28 -4.41
N SER A 157 7.56 -1.21 -5.01
CA SER A 157 7.89 -0.74 -6.36
C SER A 157 7.92 0.79 -6.41
N ARG A 158 8.35 1.36 -7.54
CA ARG A 158 8.72 2.77 -7.61
C ARG A 158 7.61 3.68 -8.15
N TRP A 159 6.91 3.24 -9.21
CA TRP A 159 5.99 4.09 -9.96
C TRP A 159 5.06 3.24 -10.86
N PRO A 160 4.05 3.83 -11.55
CA PRO A 160 3.07 3.05 -12.31
C PRO A 160 3.62 2.06 -13.33
N MET A 161 4.76 2.38 -13.97
CA MET A 161 5.33 1.48 -14.97
C MET A 161 5.91 0.18 -14.38
N ASP A 162 6.14 0.15 -13.07
CA ASP A 162 6.60 -1.04 -12.35
C ASP A 162 5.42 -1.95 -11.90
N LEU A 163 4.17 -1.54 -12.10
CA LEU A 163 2.98 -2.28 -11.65
C LEU A 163 2.93 -3.74 -12.12
N PRO A 164 3.37 -4.10 -13.35
CA PRO A 164 3.41 -5.51 -13.75
C PRO A 164 4.34 -6.36 -12.87
N ALA A 165 5.53 -5.86 -12.55
CA ALA A 165 6.47 -6.54 -11.65
C ALA A 165 5.93 -6.57 -10.22
N PHE A 166 5.42 -5.44 -9.73
CA PHE A 166 4.82 -5.27 -8.41
C PHE A 166 3.72 -6.31 -8.15
N MET A 167 2.73 -6.39 -9.04
CA MET A 167 1.61 -7.31 -8.85
C MET A 167 1.99 -8.76 -9.12
N ARG A 168 2.92 -9.04 -10.03
CA ARG A 168 3.44 -10.40 -10.23
C ARG A 168 4.05 -10.96 -8.94
N GLU A 169 4.91 -10.19 -8.27
CA GLU A 169 5.55 -10.62 -7.01
C GLU A 169 4.54 -10.64 -5.85
N THR A 170 3.63 -9.66 -5.78
CA THR A 170 2.55 -9.67 -4.79
C THR A 170 1.69 -10.93 -4.92
N MET A 171 1.24 -11.26 -6.13
CA MET A 171 0.41 -12.45 -6.36
C MET A 171 1.13 -13.76 -6.07
N LYS A 172 2.44 -13.86 -6.35
CA LYS A 172 3.25 -15.03 -5.95
C LYS A 172 3.24 -15.21 -4.43
N LYS A 173 3.43 -14.14 -3.66
CA LYS A 173 3.41 -14.18 -2.19
C LYS A 173 2.03 -14.55 -1.63
N LEU A 174 0.97 -14.13 -2.29
CA LEU A 174 -0.41 -14.43 -1.89
C LEU A 174 -0.85 -15.87 -2.24
N ALA A 175 -0.09 -16.57 -3.10
CA ALA A 175 -0.36 -17.95 -3.49
C ALA A 175 0.33 -18.98 -2.58
N THR A 176 1.26 -18.54 -1.74
CA THR A 176 1.98 -19.37 -0.75
C THR A 176 1.28 -19.39 0.59
#